data_99944b618672058dfebe4289f483b6af
#
_entry.id   99944b618672058dfebe4289f483b6af
#
_cell.length_a   1.000
_cell.length_b   1.000
_cell.length_c   1.000
_cell.angle_alpha   90.00
_cell.angle_beta   90.00
_cell.angle_gamma   90.00
#
_symmetry.space_group_name_H-M   'P 1'
#
loop_
_entity.id
_entity.type
_entity.pdbx_description
1 polymer ?
#
loop_
_entity_poly.entity_id
_entity_poly.type
_entity_poly.pdbx_seq_one_letter_code
_entity_poly.pdbx_strand_id
1 'polypeptide(L)'
;GAHTALLRVDSERKLLVYHRWWRGGAGDDVVVGVNLSAHVVGDYRVGLPRPGVWRLRCNTDAPMFGHDFGCVHAGDLHAEHEPWDQQSSSAAFTIAPYSALVYSQDAA
;
A
#
# COMPACT_ATOMS: atom_id res chain seq x y z
N GLY A 1 -17.98 5.60 12.72
CA GLY A 1 -16.79 6.12 12.10
C GLY A 1 -15.96 5.09 11.39
N ALA A 2 -14.93 5.54 10.71
CA ALA A 2 -14.02 4.65 10.02
C ALA A 2 -13.18 3.84 11.00
N HIS A 3 -12.85 2.62 10.62
CA HIS A 3 -11.95 1.75 11.37
C HIS A 3 -10.54 1.85 10.78
N THR A 4 -9.53 1.66 11.62
CA THR A 4 -8.13 1.65 11.18
C THR A 4 -7.41 0.50 11.89
N ALA A 5 -6.62 -0.25 11.13
CA ALA A 5 -5.78 -1.31 11.67
C ALA A 5 -4.39 -1.22 11.05
N LEU A 6 -3.37 -1.43 11.87
CA LEU A 6 -2.00 -1.53 11.38
C LEU A 6 -1.81 -2.92 10.77
N LEU A 7 -1.38 -2.97 9.51
CA LEU A 7 -1.01 -4.22 8.86
C LEU A 7 0.46 -4.55 9.11
N ARG A 8 1.31 -3.53 9.12
CA ARG A 8 2.74 -3.72 9.30
C ARG A 8 3.40 -2.47 9.86
N VAL A 9 4.28 -2.65 10.83
CA VAL A 9 5.21 -1.62 11.29
C VAL A 9 6.60 -2.22 11.22
N ASP A 10 7.44 -1.68 10.35
CA ASP A 10 8.82 -2.13 10.17
C ASP A 10 9.76 -1.01 10.62
N SER A 11 10.26 -1.12 11.85
CA SER A 11 11.08 -0.06 12.43
C SER A 11 12.49 0.00 11.83
N GLU A 12 12.99 -1.09 11.26
CA GLU A 12 14.30 -1.10 10.61
C GLU A 12 14.27 -0.35 9.29
N ARG A 13 13.19 -0.55 8.50
CA ARG A 13 13.00 0.12 7.22
C ARG A 13 12.24 1.43 7.34
N LYS A 14 11.71 1.75 8.53
CA LYS A 14 10.85 2.92 8.78
C LYS A 14 9.65 2.91 7.86
N LEU A 15 9.03 1.76 7.71
CA LEU A 15 7.88 1.53 6.86
C LEU A 15 6.65 1.26 7.69
N LEU A 16 5.55 1.90 7.33
CA LEU A 16 4.26 1.74 7.99
C LEU A 16 3.23 1.39 6.93
N VAL A 17 2.43 0.36 7.20
CA VAL A 17 1.30 -0.01 6.34
C VAL A 17 0.06 -0.13 7.21
N TYR A 18 -1.01 0.54 6.82
CA TYR A 18 -2.26 0.44 7.56
C TYR A 18 -3.45 0.30 6.62
N HIS A 19 -4.55 -0.20 7.17
CA HIS A 19 -5.81 -0.48 6.51
C HIS A 19 -6.91 0.35 7.15
N ARG A 20 -7.68 1.03 6.34
CA ARG A 20 -8.85 1.80 6.79
C ARG A 20 -10.09 1.32 6.06
N TRP A 21 -11.19 1.26 6.78
CA TRP A 21 -12.47 0.85 6.19
C TRP A 21 -13.63 1.41 7.00
N TRP A 22 -14.76 1.56 6.36
CA TRP A 22 -16.01 1.95 7.01
C TRP A 22 -16.87 0.73 7.29
N ARG A 23 -17.22 -0.02 6.22
CA ARG A 23 -18.03 -1.25 6.31
C ARG A 23 -17.27 -2.47 5.86
N GLY A 24 -16.17 -2.28 5.18
CA GLY A 24 -15.40 -3.35 4.56
C GLY A 24 -15.96 -3.73 3.19
N GLY A 25 -15.09 -4.24 2.34
CA GLY A 25 -15.46 -4.69 1.02
C GLY A 25 -14.79 -3.87 -0.08
N ALA A 26 -14.92 -4.34 -1.33
CA ALA A 26 -14.35 -3.68 -2.48
C ALA A 26 -14.97 -2.29 -2.65
N GLY A 27 -14.13 -1.30 -2.90
CA GLY A 27 -14.55 0.09 -3.01
C GLY A 27 -14.59 0.84 -1.69
N ASP A 28 -14.47 0.15 -0.56
CA ASP A 28 -14.51 0.77 0.77
C ASP A 28 -13.16 0.68 1.49
N ASP A 29 -12.50 -0.47 1.40
CA ASP A 29 -11.21 -0.66 2.05
C ASP A 29 -10.10 0.12 1.35
N VAL A 30 -9.27 0.79 2.15
CA VAL A 30 -8.09 1.54 1.68
C VAL A 30 -6.86 1.03 2.41
N VAL A 31 -5.81 0.74 1.67
CA VAL A 31 -4.51 0.34 2.22
C VAL A 31 -3.50 1.43 1.89
N VAL A 32 -2.78 1.88 2.91
CA VAL A 32 -1.81 2.97 2.77
C VAL A 32 -0.44 2.46 3.22
N GLY A 33 0.55 2.62 2.34
CA GLY A 33 1.95 2.36 2.68
C GLY A 33 2.71 3.68 2.77
N VAL A 34 3.50 3.86 3.83
CA VAL A 34 4.28 5.08 4.06
C VAL A 34 5.73 4.70 4.31
N ASN A 35 6.64 5.27 3.55
CA ASN A 35 8.08 5.09 3.72
C ASN A 35 8.66 6.37 4.30
N LEU A 36 9.12 6.30 5.54
CA LEU A 36 9.72 7.41 6.27
C LEU A 36 11.25 7.39 6.22
N SER A 37 11.84 6.54 5.37
CA SER A 37 13.29 6.43 5.25
C SER A 37 13.80 7.12 3.99
N ALA A 38 15.13 7.31 3.94
CA ALA A 38 15.82 7.87 2.78
C ALA A 38 16.14 6.81 1.71
N HIS A 39 15.63 5.60 1.87
CA HIS A 39 15.94 4.48 0.97
C HIS A 39 14.69 3.96 0.28
N VAL A 40 14.85 3.48 -0.96
CA VAL A 40 13.80 2.74 -1.66
C VAL A 40 13.58 1.41 -0.95
N VAL A 41 12.32 1.05 -0.70
CA VAL A 41 11.96 -0.28 -0.21
C VAL A 41 11.32 -1.04 -1.37
N GLY A 42 12.03 -2.04 -1.87
CA GLY A 42 11.62 -2.81 -3.06
C GLY A 42 11.06 -4.17 -2.69
N ASP A 43 10.11 -4.63 -3.52
CA ASP A 43 9.50 -5.97 -3.40
C ASP A 43 9.07 -6.31 -1.97
N TYR A 44 8.49 -5.36 -1.28
CA TYR A 44 8.06 -5.53 0.10
C TYR A 44 6.67 -6.13 0.13
N ARG A 45 6.54 -7.35 0.65
CA ARG A 45 5.26 -8.05 0.72
C ARG A 45 4.46 -7.60 1.92
N VAL A 46 3.18 -7.31 1.69
CA VAL A 46 2.25 -6.90 2.73
C VAL A 46 0.96 -7.72 2.64
N GLY A 47 0.29 -7.90 3.77
CA GLY A 47 -1.01 -8.53 3.81
C GLY A 47 -2.10 -7.61 3.29
N LEU A 48 -3.06 -8.18 2.59
CA LEU A 48 -4.21 -7.45 2.05
C LEU A 48 -5.51 -8.16 2.44
N PRO A 49 -6.60 -7.42 2.64
CA PRO A 49 -7.86 -8.01 3.11
C PRO A 49 -8.48 -9.03 2.14
N ARG A 50 -8.26 -8.86 0.85
CA ARG A 50 -8.84 -9.71 -0.18
C ARG A 50 -7.91 -9.88 -1.36
N PRO A 51 -8.03 -10.97 -2.15
CA PRO A 51 -7.31 -11.10 -3.40
C PRO A 51 -7.87 -10.17 -4.47
N GLY A 52 -7.22 -10.13 -5.62
CA GLY A 52 -7.63 -9.35 -6.77
C GLY A 52 -6.80 -8.11 -6.95
N VAL A 53 -7.29 -7.21 -7.80
CA VAL A 53 -6.55 -6.01 -8.18
C VAL A 53 -6.80 -4.90 -7.15
N TRP A 54 -5.71 -4.35 -6.62
CA TRP A 54 -5.71 -3.17 -5.77
C TRP A 54 -5.12 -2.02 -6.59
N ARG A 55 -5.96 -1.05 -6.93
CA ARG A 55 -5.59 0.08 -7.77
C ARG A 55 -4.76 1.09 -7.01
N LEU A 56 -3.67 1.55 -7.60
CA LEU A 56 -2.89 2.65 -7.05
C LEU A 56 -3.66 3.96 -7.26
N ARG A 57 -4.15 4.55 -6.18
CA ARG A 57 -4.94 5.79 -6.23
C ARG A 57 -4.10 7.03 -6.06
N CYS A 58 -3.04 6.94 -5.27
CA CYS A 58 -2.14 8.07 -5.03
C CYS A 58 -0.72 7.55 -4.82
N ASN A 59 0.23 8.21 -5.46
CA ASN A 59 1.66 7.98 -5.27
C ASN A 59 2.33 9.34 -5.13
N THR A 60 2.81 9.67 -3.93
CA THR A 60 3.39 10.99 -3.68
C THR A 60 4.75 11.17 -4.37
N ASP A 61 5.34 10.10 -4.91
CA ASP A 61 6.55 10.17 -5.73
C ASP A 61 6.23 10.37 -7.22
N ALA A 62 4.96 10.56 -7.59
CA ALA A 62 4.59 10.74 -8.99
C ALA A 62 5.11 12.07 -9.55
N PRO A 63 5.41 12.15 -10.87
CA PRO A 63 5.96 13.38 -11.47
C PRO A 63 5.10 14.62 -11.29
N MET A 64 3.79 14.46 -11.09
CA MET A 64 2.89 15.58 -10.87
C MET A 64 3.19 16.38 -9.60
N PHE A 65 3.95 15.82 -8.66
CA PHE A 65 4.32 16.49 -7.41
C PHE A 65 5.67 17.20 -7.46
N GLY A 66 6.36 17.17 -8.62
CA GLY A 66 7.63 17.85 -8.80
C GLY A 66 8.55 17.09 -9.74
N HIS A 67 9.51 17.80 -10.33
CA HIS A 67 10.42 17.19 -11.32
C HIS A 67 11.44 16.22 -10.68
N ASP A 68 11.64 16.29 -9.37
CA ASP A 68 12.51 15.36 -8.65
C ASP A 68 11.81 14.07 -8.25
N PHE A 69 10.50 13.98 -8.48
CA PHE A 69 9.68 12.81 -8.17
C PHE A 69 9.49 11.94 -9.40
N GLY A 70 9.05 10.71 -9.18
CA GLY A 70 8.73 9.79 -10.27
C GLY A 70 9.87 8.90 -10.70
N CYS A 71 10.98 8.87 -9.97
CA CYS A 71 12.11 8.01 -10.30
C CYS A 71 11.91 6.55 -9.87
N VAL A 72 10.89 6.28 -9.05
CA VAL A 72 10.54 4.92 -8.63
C VAL A 72 9.16 4.60 -9.19
N HIS A 73 9.08 3.54 -9.98
CA HIS A 73 7.83 3.12 -10.58
C HIS A 73 6.99 2.32 -9.60
N ALA A 74 5.74 2.71 -9.44
CA ALA A 74 4.75 1.95 -8.68
C ALA A 74 3.50 1.81 -9.55
N GLY A 75 2.82 0.68 -9.41
CA GLY A 75 1.61 0.39 -10.17
C GLY A 75 0.60 -0.34 -9.31
N ASP A 76 -0.48 -0.79 -9.94
CA ASP A 76 -1.51 -1.58 -9.27
C ASP A 76 -0.93 -2.89 -8.73
N LEU A 77 -1.52 -3.39 -7.63
CA LEU A 77 -1.14 -4.65 -7.03
C LEU A 77 -2.13 -5.75 -7.43
N HIS A 78 -1.61 -6.96 -7.60
CA HIS A 78 -2.40 -8.16 -7.87
C HIS A 78 -2.26 -9.08 -6.67
N ALA A 79 -3.18 -9.00 -5.72
CA ALA A 79 -3.11 -9.77 -4.49
C ALA A 79 -3.46 -11.23 -4.73
N GLU A 80 -2.64 -12.11 -4.15
CA GLU A 80 -2.81 -13.55 -4.23
C GLU A 80 -3.36 -14.11 -2.92
N HIS A 81 -3.94 -15.30 -2.96
CA HIS A 81 -4.38 -16.04 -1.77
C HIS A 81 -3.18 -16.62 -1.03
N GLU A 82 -2.33 -15.75 -0.54
CA GLU A 82 -1.17 -16.13 0.26
C GLU A 82 -1.24 -15.35 1.59
N PRO A 83 -1.49 -16.02 2.71
CA PRO A 83 -1.63 -15.32 4.00
C PRO A 83 -0.34 -14.57 4.39
N TRP A 84 -0.51 -13.34 4.84
CA TRP A 84 0.60 -12.49 5.25
C TRP A 84 0.07 -11.40 6.19
N ASP A 85 0.84 -11.02 7.20
CA ASP A 85 0.45 -10.00 8.17
C ASP A 85 -0.95 -10.25 8.77
N GLN A 86 -1.30 -11.52 9.02
CA GLN A 86 -2.59 -11.95 9.55
C GLN A 86 -3.78 -11.66 8.62
N GLN A 87 -3.50 -11.42 7.34
CA GLN A 87 -4.53 -11.27 6.31
C GLN A 87 -4.56 -12.52 5.43
N SER A 88 -5.68 -12.72 4.72
CA SER A 88 -5.87 -13.90 3.88
C SER A 88 -5.12 -13.82 2.55
N SER A 89 -4.71 -12.64 2.15
CA SER A 89 -4.10 -12.38 0.85
C SER A 89 -2.88 -11.48 1.00
N SER A 90 -2.09 -11.37 -0.05
CA SER A 90 -0.90 -10.53 -0.01
C SER A 90 -0.42 -10.14 -1.40
N ALA A 91 0.39 -9.09 -1.46
CA ALA A 91 1.10 -8.66 -2.65
C ALA A 91 2.37 -7.91 -2.24
N ALA A 92 3.29 -7.73 -3.18
CA ALA A 92 4.51 -6.97 -2.95
C ALA A 92 4.45 -5.62 -3.65
N PHE A 93 4.97 -4.59 -3.02
CA PHE A 93 5.08 -3.27 -3.63
C PHE A 93 6.50 -2.71 -3.49
N THR A 94 6.78 -1.67 -4.27
CA THR A 94 8.03 -0.89 -4.18
C THR A 94 7.65 0.54 -3.89
N ILE A 95 8.28 1.14 -2.88
CA ILE A 95 7.94 2.49 -2.44
C ILE A 95 9.20 3.36 -2.36
N ALA A 96 9.10 4.56 -2.92
CA ALA A 96 10.19 5.54 -2.94
C ALA A 96 10.47 6.12 -1.55
N PRO A 97 11.67 6.71 -1.34
CA PRO A 97 11.98 7.40 -0.09
C PRO A 97 10.97 8.50 0.22
N TYR A 98 10.61 8.63 1.49
CA TYR A 98 9.75 9.70 1.99
C TYR A 98 8.46 9.86 1.21
N SER A 99 7.85 8.74 0.81
CA SER A 99 6.62 8.79 0.02
C SER A 99 5.54 7.89 0.59
N ALA A 100 4.32 8.05 0.07
CA ALA A 100 3.17 7.24 0.44
C ALA A 100 2.47 6.73 -0.81
N LEU A 101 1.96 5.50 -0.71
CA LEU A 101 1.13 4.87 -1.73
C LEU A 101 -0.23 4.57 -1.13
N VAL A 102 -1.29 4.85 -1.88
CA VAL A 102 -2.67 4.59 -1.45
C VAL A 102 -3.32 3.65 -2.46
N TYR A 103 -3.85 2.54 -1.96
CA TYR A 103 -4.49 1.51 -2.78
C TYR A 103 -5.92 1.27 -2.34
N SER A 104 -6.78 1.01 -3.29
CA SER A 104 -8.13 0.50 -3.05
C SER A 104 -8.58 -0.34 -4.22
N GLN A 105 -9.64 -1.15 -4.02
CA GLN A 105 -10.23 -1.92 -5.10
C GLN A 105 -11.40 -1.15 -5.70
N ASP A 106 -11.65 -1.38 -7.01
CA ASP A 106 -12.85 -0.85 -7.63
C ASP A 106 -14.09 -1.47 -6.96
N ALA A 107 -15.15 -0.71 -6.85
CA ALA A 107 -16.41 -1.21 -6.31
C ALA A 107 -16.96 -2.33 -7.18
N ALA A 108 -17.55 -3.33 -6.53
CA ALA A 108 -18.13 -4.48 -7.22
C ALA A 108 -19.39 -4.08 -7.98
#